data_eb108b32f2ff078265cee2cfd4d8d488
#
_entry.id   eb108b32f2ff078265cee2cfd4d8d488
#
_cell.length_a   1.000
_cell.length_b   1.000
_cell.length_c   1.000
_cell.angle_alpha   90.00
_cell.angle_beta   90.00
_cell.angle_gamma   90.00
#
_symmetry.space_group_name_H-M   'P 1'
#
loop_
_entity.id
_entity.type
_entity.pdbx_description
1 polymer ?
#
loop_
_entity_poly.entity_id
_entity_poly.type
_entity_poly.pdbx_seq_one_letter_code
_entity_poly.pdbx_strand_id
1 'polypeptide(L)'
;MFLIRDRLVPVTDWDIKTRQGEPAAYRVSVSEIGGGSSETVLAAEVLHVRIGSSAVTPWAGTAPLHRASLSAELLQEVETALRDVYRDGPIGSQIVPLPEGSSEDMAAMRAQLRGRRGSSLVIEGVAQQVAAGMHPQLGQRPESLTPDLQRAMTAETLQAARGAVLMAYGVLPALLNPATTGPLVREAQRHLAQLVLQPMALLVADEATAKLGQPVTLDVVRPMQAFDHGGKARAFATMLGALAEAKAAGLDVQTIKDAEAFIDWAD
;
A
#
# COMPACT_ATOMS: atom_id res chain seq x y z
N MET A 1 15.74 3.32 -12.14
CA MET A 1 16.91 3.65 -12.98
C MET A 1 16.50 4.58 -14.10
N PHE A 2 17.32 5.55 -14.43
CA PHE A 2 17.07 6.49 -15.53
C PHE A 2 18.35 6.67 -16.36
N LEU A 3 18.19 6.73 -17.67
CA LEU A 3 19.25 7.07 -18.61
C LEU A 3 19.33 8.60 -18.74
N ILE A 4 20.54 9.15 -18.63
CA ILE A 4 20.80 10.58 -18.77
C ILE A 4 20.99 10.90 -20.25
N ARG A 5 20.11 11.72 -20.81
CA ARG A 5 20.19 12.31 -22.16
C ARG A 5 19.83 13.80 -22.02
N ASP A 6 19.28 14.42 -23.03
CA ASP A 6 18.70 15.77 -22.92
C ASP A 6 17.59 15.84 -21.86
N ARG A 7 17.08 14.69 -21.47
CA ARG A 7 16.12 14.46 -20.38
C ARG A 7 16.42 13.13 -19.68
N LEU A 8 15.82 12.92 -18.51
CA LEU A 8 15.87 11.64 -17.83
C LEU A 8 14.88 10.66 -18.48
N VAL A 9 15.41 9.58 -19.05
CA VAL A 9 14.62 8.54 -19.72
C VAL A 9 14.49 7.34 -18.79
N PRO A 10 13.27 6.91 -18.43
CA PRO A 10 13.07 5.75 -17.58
C PRO A 10 13.53 4.47 -18.28
N VAL A 11 14.26 3.64 -17.57
CA VAL A 11 14.74 2.34 -18.02
C VAL A 11 13.78 1.25 -17.53
N THR A 12 13.32 0.41 -18.43
CA THR A 12 12.36 -0.67 -18.14
C THR A 12 13.04 -1.97 -17.73
N ASP A 13 14.21 -2.24 -18.27
CA ASP A 13 15.03 -3.42 -17.94
C ASP A 13 16.51 -3.07 -18.03
N TRP A 14 17.34 -3.72 -17.23
CA TRP A 14 18.76 -3.42 -17.18
C TRP A 14 19.59 -4.62 -16.73
N ASP A 15 20.82 -4.64 -17.20
CA ASP A 15 21.88 -5.55 -16.77
C ASP A 15 23.13 -4.73 -16.45
N ILE A 16 23.99 -5.22 -15.57
CA ILE A 16 25.17 -4.49 -15.10
C ILE A 16 26.45 -5.22 -15.44
N LYS A 17 27.43 -4.48 -15.94
CA LYS A 17 28.81 -4.93 -16.06
C LYS A 17 29.68 -4.21 -15.04
N THR A 18 30.24 -4.98 -14.11
CA THR A 18 31.16 -4.46 -13.09
C THR A 18 32.62 -4.63 -13.48
N ARG A 19 33.46 -3.71 -13.03
CA ARG A 19 34.91 -3.78 -13.13
C ARG A 19 35.48 -3.41 -11.76
N GLN A 20 36.30 -4.29 -11.20
CA GLN A 20 36.89 -4.13 -9.86
C GLN A 20 35.86 -3.91 -8.75
N GLY A 21 34.68 -4.54 -8.87
CA GLY A 21 33.61 -4.39 -7.90
C GLY A 21 32.71 -3.16 -8.09
N GLU A 22 33.02 -2.29 -9.05
CA GLU A 22 32.25 -1.07 -9.32
C GLU A 22 31.50 -1.15 -10.66
N PRO A 23 30.33 -0.48 -10.81
CA PRO A 23 29.62 -0.40 -12.06
C PRO A 23 30.45 0.28 -13.14
N ALA A 24 30.70 -0.42 -14.25
CA ALA A 24 31.44 0.13 -15.40
C ALA A 24 30.51 0.52 -16.55
N ALA A 25 29.54 -0.33 -16.86
CA ALA A 25 28.58 -0.12 -17.92
C ALA A 25 27.24 -0.79 -17.59
N TYR A 26 26.18 -0.31 -18.20
CA TYR A 26 24.85 -0.89 -18.13
C TYR A 26 24.36 -1.23 -19.53
N ARG A 27 23.72 -2.39 -19.65
CA ARG A 27 22.88 -2.69 -20.79
C ARG A 27 21.46 -2.30 -20.37
N VAL A 28 20.89 -1.32 -21.02
CA VAL A 28 19.60 -0.76 -20.65
C VAL A 28 18.58 -0.95 -21.76
N SER A 29 17.34 -1.21 -21.39
CA SER A 29 16.21 -1.26 -22.30
C SER A 29 15.26 -0.11 -22.01
N VAL A 30 14.88 0.63 -23.04
CA VAL A 30 13.96 1.75 -22.99
C VAL A 30 12.72 1.37 -23.79
N SER A 31 11.55 1.49 -23.20
CA SER A 31 10.28 1.23 -23.88
C SER A 31 9.79 2.51 -24.57
N GLU A 32 9.49 2.41 -25.86
CA GLU A 32 8.95 3.51 -26.67
C GLU A 32 7.70 3.06 -27.44
N ILE A 33 6.84 4.01 -27.80
CA ILE A 33 5.68 3.74 -28.64
C ILE A 33 6.19 3.40 -30.04
N GLY A 34 5.94 2.18 -30.50
CA GLY A 34 6.40 1.68 -31.81
C GLY A 34 7.63 0.78 -31.76
N GLY A 35 8.17 0.50 -30.60
CA GLY A 35 9.26 -0.43 -30.36
C GLY A 35 10.26 0.11 -29.33
N GLY A 36 10.76 -0.78 -28.46
CA GLY A 36 11.81 -0.44 -27.50
C GLY A 36 13.20 -0.52 -28.12
N SER A 37 14.15 0.21 -27.56
CA SER A 37 15.57 0.11 -27.87
C SER A 37 16.36 -0.50 -26.71
N SER A 38 17.39 -1.28 -27.01
CA SER A 38 18.34 -1.76 -26.02
C SER A 38 19.74 -1.28 -26.40
N GLU A 39 20.40 -0.61 -25.49
CA GLU A 39 21.74 -0.06 -25.72
C GLU A 39 22.66 -0.34 -24.53
N THR A 40 23.97 -0.29 -24.77
CA THR A 40 24.99 -0.36 -23.72
C THR A 40 25.55 1.01 -23.49
N VAL A 41 25.46 1.48 -22.24
CA VAL A 41 25.85 2.82 -21.84
C VAL A 41 26.84 2.77 -20.68
N LEU A 42 27.64 3.82 -20.52
CA LEU A 42 28.56 3.93 -19.40
C LEU A 42 27.83 4.18 -18.09
N ALA A 43 28.44 3.76 -16.97
CA ALA A 43 27.87 3.98 -15.66
C ALA A 43 27.65 5.49 -15.34
N ALA A 44 28.45 6.38 -15.94
CA ALA A 44 28.29 7.82 -15.79
C ALA A 44 27.03 8.39 -16.45
N GLU A 45 26.47 7.67 -17.44
CA GLU A 45 25.27 8.08 -18.19
C GLU A 45 23.96 7.57 -17.57
N VAL A 46 24.04 6.91 -16.40
CA VAL A 46 22.88 6.28 -15.77
C VAL A 46 22.73 6.74 -14.32
N LEU A 47 21.57 7.27 -13.97
CA LEU A 47 21.16 7.46 -12.60
C LEU A 47 20.62 6.13 -12.03
N HIS A 48 21.38 5.52 -11.14
CA HIS A 48 21.05 4.24 -10.54
C HIS A 48 20.83 4.35 -9.03
N VAL A 49 19.63 4.73 -8.63
CA VAL A 49 19.23 4.80 -7.22
C VAL A 49 18.85 3.40 -6.73
N ARG A 50 19.49 2.95 -5.67
CA ARG A 50 19.31 1.61 -5.09
C ARG A 50 18.64 1.74 -3.72
N ILE A 51 17.50 1.10 -3.57
CA ILE A 51 16.73 1.09 -2.31
C ILE A 51 16.64 -0.36 -1.84
N GLY A 52 17.07 -0.63 -0.60
CA GLY A 52 17.00 -1.97 -0.02
C GLY A 52 17.98 -2.97 -0.64
N SER A 53 19.16 -2.51 -1.08
CA SER A 53 20.23 -3.41 -1.57
C SER A 53 20.73 -4.33 -0.44
N SER A 54 21.18 -5.52 -0.81
CA SER A 54 21.74 -6.51 0.11
C SER A 54 23.20 -6.82 -0.21
N ALA A 55 23.91 -7.47 0.72
CA ALA A 55 25.28 -7.94 0.47
C ALA A 55 25.36 -8.97 -0.67
N VAL A 56 24.30 -9.73 -0.91
CA VAL A 56 24.23 -10.73 -1.98
C VAL A 56 24.02 -10.08 -3.35
N THR A 57 23.22 -9.01 -3.38
CA THR A 57 22.89 -8.25 -4.60
C THR A 57 23.13 -6.75 -4.37
N PRO A 58 24.40 -6.33 -4.26
CA PRO A 58 24.73 -4.96 -3.89
C PRO A 58 24.33 -3.92 -4.93
N TRP A 59 24.15 -4.34 -6.18
CA TRP A 59 23.81 -3.48 -7.30
C TRP A 59 22.33 -3.51 -7.67
N ALA A 60 21.53 -4.33 -6.98
CA ALA A 60 20.09 -4.38 -7.15
C ALA A 60 19.38 -3.89 -5.89
N GLY A 61 18.35 -3.10 -6.07
CA GLY A 61 17.42 -2.76 -4.99
C GLY A 61 16.42 -3.91 -4.78
N THR A 62 15.81 -3.93 -3.61
CA THR A 62 14.71 -4.85 -3.30
C THR A 62 13.43 -4.06 -3.14
N ALA A 63 12.41 -4.40 -3.90
CA ALA A 63 11.10 -3.76 -3.78
C ALA A 63 10.55 -3.95 -2.35
N PRO A 64 9.96 -2.92 -1.73
CA PRO A 64 9.37 -3.05 -0.40
C PRO A 64 8.35 -4.19 -0.31
N LEU A 65 7.64 -4.48 -1.39
CA LEU A 65 6.67 -5.56 -1.48
C LEU A 65 7.28 -6.95 -1.20
N HIS A 66 8.54 -7.17 -1.55
CA HIS A 66 9.23 -8.42 -1.23
C HIS A 66 9.32 -8.71 0.27
N ARG A 67 9.34 -7.66 1.12
CA ARG A 67 9.32 -7.82 2.57
C ARG A 67 7.95 -8.23 3.10
N ALA A 68 6.90 -8.01 2.35
CA ALA A 68 5.52 -8.33 2.68
C ALA A 68 4.89 -9.29 1.66
N SER A 69 5.69 -10.13 0.99
CA SER A 69 5.22 -11.01 -0.09
C SER A 69 4.08 -11.92 0.36
N LEU A 70 4.23 -12.59 1.49
CA LEU A 70 3.17 -13.46 2.04
C LEU A 70 1.89 -12.69 2.35
N SER A 71 2.00 -11.45 2.88
CA SER A 71 0.82 -10.62 3.14
C SER A 71 0.17 -10.13 1.85
N ALA A 72 0.97 -9.85 0.82
CA ALA A 72 0.47 -9.47 -0.49
C ALA A 72 -0.25 -10.63 -1.21
N GLU A 73 0.31 -11.83 -1.12
CA GLU A 73 -0.32 -13.07 -1.64
C GLU A 73 -1.63 -13.34 -0.89
N LEU A 74 -1.63 -13.27 0.44
CA LEU A 74 -2.84 -13.44 1.25
C LEU A 74 -3.90 -12.39 0.87
N LEU A 75 -3.52 -11.13 0.70
CA LEU A 75 -4.41 -10.06 0.28
C LEU A 75 -5.06 -10.39 -1.07
N GLN A 76 -4.26 -10.81 -2.04
CA GLN A 76 -4.72 -11.21 -3.37
C GLN A 76 -5.69 -12.39 -3.31
N GLU A 77 -5.38 -13.42 -2.53
CA GLU A 77 -6.24 -14.60 -2.37
C GLU A 77 -7.58 -14.26 -1.73
N VAL A 78 -7.57 -13.44 -0.66
CA VAL A 78 -8.80 -13.00 0.01
C VAL A 78 -9.65 -12.13 -0.93
N GLU A 79 -9.06 -11.18 -1.65
CA GLU A 79 -9.77 -10.34 -2.61
C GLU A 79 -10.32 -11.18 -3.78
N THR A 80 -9.57 -12.18 -4.23
CA THR A 80 -10.01 -13.11 -5.29
C THR A 80 -11.18 -13.97 -4.80
N ALA A 81 -11.07 -14.56 -3.61
CA ALA A 81 -12.14 -15.36 -3.02
C ALA A 81 -13.41 -14.53 -2.81
N LEU A 82 -13.27 -13.30 -2.31
CA LEU A 82 -14.41 -12.37 -2.18
C LEU A 82 -15.05 -12.07 -3.55
N ARG A 83 -14.23 -11.72 -4.53
CA ARG A 83 -14.72 -11.48 -5.90
C ARG A 83 -15.52 -12.67 -6.42
N ASP A 84 -15.02 -13.89 -6.23
CA ASP A 84 -15.65 -15.10 -6.72
C ASP A 84 -16.95 -15.40 -5.97
N VAL A 85 -16.98 -15.19 -4.64
CA VAL A 85 -18.21 -15.26 -3.85
C VAL A 85 -19.24 -14.24 -4.34
N TYR A 86 -18.84 -12.99 -4.58
CA TYR A 86 -19.76 -11.96 -5.06
C TYR A 86 -20.17 -12.17 -6.52
N ARG A 87 -19.34 -12.80 -7.36
CA ARG A 87 -19.67 -13.08 -8.76
C ARG A 87 -20.56 -14.30 -8.90
N ASP A 88 -20.18 -15.41 -8.26
CA ASP A 88 -20.72 -16.74 -8.53
C ASP A 88 -21.46 -17.35 -7.33
N GLY A 89 -21.25 -16.79 -6.12
CA GLY A 89 -21.84 -17.31 -4.90
C GLY A 89 -23.37 -17.15 -4.85
N PRO A 90 -24.06 -18.08 -4.19
CA PRO A 90 -25.51 -18.09 -4.05
C PRO A 90 -26.00 -17.09 -2.99
N ILE A 91 -25.53 -15.83 -3.06
CA ILE A 91 -25.86 -14.78 -2.09
C ILE A 91 -27.37 -14.51 -2.11
N GLY A 92 -27.99 -14.56 -0.93
CA GLY A 92 -29.44 -14.38 -0.77
C GLY A 92 -30.25 -15.58 -1.22
N SER A 93 -29.62 -16.70 -1.57
CA SER A 93 -30.30 -17.93 -1.95
C SER A 93 -30.61 -18.80 -0.74
N GLN A 94 -31.68 -19.55 -0.83
CA GLN A 94 -32.16 -20.46 0.23
C GLN A 94 -32.42 -21.85 -0.34
N ILE A 95 -32.16 -22.86 0.50
CA ILE A 95 -32.67 -24.20 0.24
C ILE A 95 -34.09 -24.27 0.76
N VAL A 96 -35.04 -24.61 -0.11
CA VAL A 96 -36.44 -24.84 0.26
C VAL A 96 -36.74 -26.32 0.07
N PRO A 97 -36.93 -27.08 1.17
CA PRO A 97 -37.36 -28.46 1.08
C PRO A 97 -38.85 -28.49 0.66
N LEU A 98 -39.17 -29.21 -0.42
CA LEU A 98 -40.54 -29.43 -0.86
C LEU A 98 -40.85 -30.93 -0.86
N PRO A 99 -42.11 -31.29 -0.57
CA PRO A 99 -42.59 -32.65 -0.80
C PRO A 99 -42.53 -33.00 -2.28
N GLU A 100 -42.50 -34.29 -2.60
CA GLU A 100 -42.51 -34.78 -3.98
C GLU A 100 -43.69 -34.19 -4.76
N GLY A 101 -43.38 -33.53 -5.87
CA GLY A 101 -44.35 -32.99 -6.83
C GLY A 101 -44.25 -33.68 -8.18
N SER A 102 -45.09 -33.28 -9.14
CA SER A 102 -44.99 -33.81 -10.49
C SER A 102 -43.64 -33.41 -11.13
N SER A 103 -43.03 -34.30 -11.91
CA SER A 103 -41.68 -34.06 -12.49
C SER A 103 -41.64 -32.85 -13.43
N GLU A 104 -42.75 -32.48 -14.05
CA GLU A 104 -42.89 -31.33 -14.96
C GLU A 104 -42.92 -29.99 -14.22
N ASP A 105 -43.68 -29.90 -13.12
CA ASP A 105 -43.78 -28.69 -12.30
C ASP A 105 -42.42 -28.37 -11.62
N MET A 106 -41.72 -29.40 -11.21
CA MET A 106 -40.41 -29.26 -10.58
C MET A 106 -39.30 -28.90 -11.57
N ALA A 107 -39.37 -29.40 -12.81
CA ALA A 107 -38.42 -28.98 -13.86
C ALA A 107 -38.61 -27.51 -14.23
N ALA A 108 -39.88 -27.04 -14.33
CA ALA A 108 -40.19 -25.63 -14.57
C ALA A 108 -39.68 -24.71 -13.42
N MET A 109 -39.90 -25.15 -12.18
CA MET A 109 -39.43 -24.39 -10.99
C MET A 109 -37.90 -24.32 -10.90
N ARG A 110 -37.20 -25.44 -11.15
CA ARG A 110 -35.73 -25.48 -11.23
C ARG A 110 -35.16 -24.56 -12.33
N ALA A 111 -35.84 -24.49 -13.48
CA ALA A 111 -35.46 -23.63 -14.60
C ALA A 111 -35.55 -22.13 -14.23
N GLN A 112 -36.60 -21.75 -13.48
CA GLN A 112 -36.80 -20.37 -13.02
C GLN A 112 -35.77 -19.94 -11.94
N LEU A 113 -35.23 -20.89 -11.19
CA LEU A 113 -34.33 -20.64 -10.07
C LEU A 113 -32.85 -20.67 -10.47
N ARG A 114 -32.48 -21.13 -11.66
CA ARG A 114 -31.10 -21.20 -12.13
C ARG A 114 -30.51 -19.84 -12.35
N GLY A 115 -29.35 -19.58 -11.68
CA GLY A 115 -28.44 -18.48 -12.01
C GLY A 115 -28.86 -17.10 -11.51
N ARG A 116 -29.86 -16.97 -10.65
CA ARG A 116 -30.25 -15.69 -10.04
C ARG A 116 -29.78 -15.59 -8.59
N ARG A 117 -29.15 -14.49 -8.24
CA ARG A 117 -28.97 -14.11 -6.83
C ARG A 117 -30.32 -13.98 -6.16
N GLY A 118 -30.44 -14.47 -4.90
CA GLY A 118 -31.72 -14.47 -4.21
C GLY A 118 -32.68 -15.58 -4.70
N SER A 119 -32.19 -16.59 -5.38
CA SER A 119 -33.01 -17.74 -5.84
C SER A 119 -33.11 -18.81 -4.76
N SER A 120 -34.22 -19.50 -4.72
CA SER A 120 -34.41 -20.66 -3.84
C SER A 120 -34.01 -21.95 -4.55
N LEU A 121 -33.17 -22.77 -3.92
CA LEU A 121 -32.86 -24.11 -4.39
C LEU A 121 -33.91 -25.05 -3.82
N VAL A 122 -34.67 -25.67 -4.70
CA VAL A 122 -35.69 -26.64 -4.31
C VAL A 122 -35.08 -28.04 -4.29
N ILE A 123 -35.15 -28.72 -3.14
CA ILE A 123 -34.71 -30.10 -2.95
C ILE A 123 -35.97 -30.99 -2.77
N GLU A 124 -36.15 -31.96 -3.68
CA GLU A 124 -37.20 -32.96 -3.59
C GLU A 124 -36.80 -34.15 -2.73
N GLY A 125 -37.81 -34.84 -2.22
CA GLY A 125 -37.63 -36.12 -1.51
C GLY A 125 -37.10 -35.99 -0.08
N VAL A 126 -36.84 -34.76 0.40
CA VAL A 126 -36.38 -34.54 1.76
C VAL A 126 -37.42 -34.99 2.79
N ALA A 127 -38.69 -34.85 2.47
CA ALA A 127 -39.78 -35.26 3.36
C ALA A 127 -39.79 -36.78 3.65
N GLN A 128 -39.44 -37.62 2.68
CA GLN A 128 -39.35 -39.07 2.87
C GLN A 128 -38.09 -39.43 3.71
N GLN A 129 -36.95 -38.75 3.48
CA GLN A 129 -35.74 -38.99 4.25
C GLN A 129 -35.86 -38.49 5.69
N VAL A 130 -36.57 -37.37 5.90
CA VAL A 130 -36.89 -36.87 7.25
C VAL A 130 -37.87 -37.81 7.97
N ALA A 131 -38.88 -38.32 7.28
CA ALA A 131 -39.80 -39.35 7.84
C ALA A 131 -39.09 -40.68 8.18
N ALA A 132 -38.02 -41.00 7.43
CA ALA A 132 -37.17 -42.16 7.70
C ALA A 132 -36.10 -41.91 8.80
N GLY A 133 -36.08 -40.70 9.39
CA GLY A 133 -35.12 -40.39 10.50
C GLY A 133 -33.67 -40.12 10.05
N MET A 134 -33.40 -40.09 8.74
CA MET A 134 -32.02 -39.94 8.25
C MET A 134 -31.46 -38.52 8.34
N HIS A 135 -32.31 -37.47 8.26
CA HIS A 135 -31.93 -36.07 8.38
C HIS A 135 -33.03 -35.24 9.06
N PRO A 136 -33.20 -35.34 10.39
CA PRO A 136 -34.30 -34.69 11.09
C PRO A 136 -34.32 -33.18 11.06
N GLN A 137 -33.20 -32.53 10.67
CA GLN A 137 -33.10 -31.06 10.66
C GLN A 137 -33.37 -30.41 9.32
N LEU A 138 -33.32 -31.16 8.20
CA LEU A 138 -33.47 -30.61 6.86
C LEU A 138 -34.96 -30.38 6.44
N GLY A 139 -35.93 -30.85 7.20
CA GLY A 139 -37.33 -30.91 6.78
C GLY A 139 -38.22 -29.73 7.14
N GLN A 140 -37.78 -28.74 7.91
CA GLN A 140 -38.71 -27.80 8.53
C GLN A 140 -38.48 -26.32 8.28
N ARG A 141 -37.28 -25.91 7.84
CA ARG A 141 -36.98 -24.48 7.61
C ARG A 141 -36.12 -24.26 6.37
N PRO A 142 -36.36 -23.18 5.61
CA PRO A 142 -35.43 -22.75 4.58
C PRO A 142 -34.07 -22.46 5.20
N GLU A 143 -33.00 -22.99 4.60
CA GLU A 143 -31.63 -22.78 5.04
C GLU A 143 -30.93 -21.84 4.04
N SER A 144 -30.22 -20.83 4.56
CA SER A 144 -29.48 -19.89 3.74
C SER A 144 -28.22 -20.55 3.18
N LEU A 145 -28.05 -20.41 1.85
CA LEU A 145 -26.82 -20.81 1.16
C LEU A 145 -25.78 -19.69 1.08
N THR A 146 -26.10 -18.54 1.63
CA THR A 146 -25.18 -17.41 1.63
C THR A 146 -23.92 -17.75 2.44
N PRO A 147 -22.71 -17.62 1.88
CA PRO A 147 -21.47 -17.83 2.63
C PRO A 147 -21.39 -16.89 3.83
N ASP A 148 -21.03 -17.43 4.99
CA ASP A 148 -20.84 -16.63 6.21
C ASP A 148 -19.46 -15.97 6.20
N LEU A 149 -19.34 -14.83 5.53
CA LEU A 149 -18.11 -14.05 5.45
C LEU A 149 -17.70 -13.44 6.81
N GLN A 150 -18.66 -13.22 7.69
CA GLN A 150 -18.39 -12.69 9.02
C GLN A 150 -17.69 -13.73 9.90
N ARG A 151 -18.15 -14.96 9.87
CA ARG A 151 -17.54 -16.09 10.59
C ARG A 151 -16.14 -16.44 10.08
N ALA A 152 -15.88 -16.16 8.81
CA ALA A 152 -14.56 -16.36 8.20
C ALA A 152 -13.55 -15.24 8.55
N MET A 153 -13.93 -14.23 9.37
CA MET A 153 -13.08 -13.08 9.72
C MET A 153 -12.43 -12.39 8.52
N THR A 154 -13.15 -12.36 7.41
CA THR A 154 -12.62 -11.88 6.12
C THR A 154 -12.22 -10.42 6.17
N ALA A 155 -12.99 -9.57 6.88
CA ALA A 155 -12.71 -8.15 6.99
C ALA A 155 -11.42 -7.89 7.78
N GLU A 156 -11.22 -8.59 8.89
CA GLU A 156 -10.03 -8.48 9.73
C GLU A 156 -8.79 -8.97 9.00
N THR A 157 -8.89 -10.11 8.31
CA THR A 157 -7.79 -10.65 7.50
C THR A 157 -7.39 -9.71 6.38
N LEU A 158 -8.36 -9.12 5.67
CA LEU A 158 -8.14 -8.14 4.61
C LEU A 158 -7.44 -6.89 5.16
N GLN A 159 -7.90 -6.37 6.30
CA GLN A 159 -7.29 -5.19 6.93
C GLN A 159 -5.88 -5.48 7.43
N ALA A 160 -5.64 -6.64 8.06
CA ALA A 160 -4.32 -7.03 8.54
C ALA A 160 -3.32 -7.19 7.39
N ALA A 161 -3.70 -7.89 6.31
CA ALA A 161 -2.85 -8.09 5.14
C ALA A 161 -2.55 -6.75 4.43
N ARG A 162 -3.57 -5.90 4.22
CA ARG A 162 -3.40 -4.55 3.67
C ARG A 162 -2.50 -3.69 4.54
N GLY A 163 -2.68 -3.72 5.86
CA GLY A 163 -1.83 -3.00 6.81
C GLY A 163 -0.36 -3.43 6.73
N ALA A 164 -0.09 -4.73 6.65
CA ALA A 164 1.26 -5.26 6.51
C ALA A 164 1.94 -4.82 5.21
N VAL A 165 1.21 -4.83 4.08
CA VAL A 165 1.72 -4.33 2.79
C VAL A 165 2.04 -2.83 2.89
N LEU A 166 1.14 -2.03 3.45
CA LEU A 166 1.36 -0.59 3.62
C LEU A 166 2.57 -0.27 4.50
N MET A 167 2.72 -1.01 5.61
CA MET A 167 3.87 -0.85 6.50
C MET A 167 5.20 -1.20 5.82
N ALA A 168 5.23 -2.12 4.87
CA ALA A 168 6.42 -2.41 4.07
C ALA A 168 6.87 -1.19 3.24
N TYR A 169 5.94 -0.31 2.86
CA TYR A 169 6.20 0.98 2.21
C TYR A 169 6.35 2.14 3.21
N GLY A 170 6.30 1.87 4.51
CA GLY A 170 6.39 2.88 5.55
C GLY A 170 5.14 3.74 5.72
N VAL A 171 4.02 3.33 5.12
CA VAL A 171 2.73 4.01 5.26
C VAL A 171 2.01 3.48 6.49
N LEU A 172 1.85 4.32 7.50
CA LEU A 172 1.12 3.94 8.70
C LEU A 172 -0.39 3.81 8.41
N PRO A 173 -1.06 2.79 8.96
CA PRO A 173 -2.50 2.57 8.76
C PRO A 173 -3.37 3.77 9.16
N ALA A 174 -2.88 4.62 10.07
CA ALA A 174 -3.54 5.85 10.48
C ALA A 174 -3.81 6.82 9.31
N LEU A 175 -3.02 6.79 8.23
CA LEU A 175 -3.25 7.63 7.04
C LEU A 175 -4.48 7.21 6.23
N LEU A 176 -4.92 5.96 6.37
CA LEU A 176 -6.02 5.39 5.59
C LEU A 176 -7.28 5.15 6.41
N ASN A 177 -7.21 5.29 7.72
CA ASN A 177 -8.38 5.13 8.58
C ASN A 177 -9.18 6.44 8.66
N PRO A 178 -10.41 6.49 8.13
CA PRO A 178 -11.22 7.72 8.15
C PRO A 178 -11.60 8.17 9.57
N ALA A 179 -11.52 7.30 10.56
CA ALA A 179 -11.76 7.63 11.95
C ALA A 179 -10.54 8.29 12.65
N THR A 180 -9.39 8.37 11.97
CA THR A 180 -8.18 8.94 12.54
C THR A 180 -8.32 10.46 12.68
N THR A 181 -7.98 10.98 13.86
CA THR A 181 -8.03 12.42 14.13
C THR A 181 -6.85 13.17 13.49
N GLY A 182 -7.03 14.47 13.22
CA GLY A 182 -6.04 15.32 12.56
C GLY A 182 -4.62 15.29 13.15
N PRO A 183 -4.41 15.27 14.48
CA PRO A 183 -3.08 15.13 15.07
C PRO A 183 -2.35 13.85 14.67
N LEU A 184 -3.04 12.70 14.68
CA LEU A 184 -2.45 11.41 14.29
C LEU A 184 -2.16 11.35 12.79
N VAL A 185 -3.00 11.94 11.95
CA VAL A 185 -2.75 12.04 10.50
C VAL A 185 -1.48 12.86 10.25
N ARG A 186 -1.32 14.01 10.90
CA ARG A 186 -0.11 14.84 10.74
C ARG A 186 1.15 14.12 11.20
N GLU A 187 1.06 13.40 12.33
CA GLU A 187 2.20 12.62 12.82
C GLU A 187 2.58 11.48 11.87
N ALA A 188 1.58 10.77 11.33
CA ALA A 188 1.81 9.73 10.34
C ALA A 188 2.39 10.28 9.02
N GLN A 189 1.96 11.47 8.59
CA GLN A 189 2.53 12.17 7.43
C GLN A 189 3.98 12.58 7.69
N ARG A 190 4.28 13.13 8.89
CA ARG A 190 5.64 13.47 9.29
C ARG A 190 6.53 12.25 9.30
N HIS A 191 6.08 11.15 9.90
CA HIS A 191 6.78 9.88 9.91
C HIS A 191 7.12 9.40 8.50
N LEU A 192 6.14 9.39 7.59
CA LEU A 192 6.35 9.01 6.19
C LEU A 192 7.37 9.92 5.51
N ALA A 193 7.26 11.23 5.68
CA ALA A 193 8.18 12.19 5.07
C ALA A 193 9.61 12.04 5.60
N GLN A 194 9.80 12.01 6.91
CA GLN A 194 11.13 12.03 7.53
C GLN A 194 11.84 10.68 7.48
N LEU A 195 11.13 9.57 7.74
CA LEU A 195 11.77 8.26 7.89
C LEU A 195 11.75 7.41 6.63
N VAL A 196 10.90 7.74 5.65
CA VAL A 196 10.80 6.97 4.41
C VAL A 196 11.19 7.80 3.19
N LEU A 197 10.52 8.93 2.96
CA LEU A 197 10.71 9.68 1.72
C LEU A 197 12.01 10.49 1.72
N GLN A 198 12.38 11.13 2.84
CA GLN A 198 13.60 11.92 2.91
C GLN A 198 14.88 11.08 2.72
N PRO A 199 15.06 9.91 3.33
CA PRO A 199 16.21 9.04 3.01
C PRO A 199 16.26 8.62 1.54
N MET A 200 15.11 8.36 0.91
CA MET A 200 15.06 8.07 -0.54
C MET A 200 15.44 9.30 -1.37
N ALA A 201 14.96 10.48 -0.99
CA ALA A 201 15.29 11.74 -1.65
C ALA A 201 16.80 12.03 -1.57
N LEU A 202 17.44 11.77 -0.43
CA LEU A 202 18.89 11.92 -0.28
C LEU A 202 19.66 10.97 -1.19
N LEU A 203 19.25 9.69 -1.29
CA LEU A 203 19.88 8.75 -2.23
C LEU A 203 19.77 9.21 -3.69
N VAL A 204 18.63 9.80 -4.06
CA VAL A 204 18.45 10.38 -5.40
C VAL A 204 19.34 11.61 -5.59
N ALA A 205 19.41 12.49 -4.60
CA ALA A 205 20.19 13.71 -4.64
C ALA A 205 21.70 13.41 -4.73
N ASP A 206 22.19 12.45 -3.96
CA ASP A 206 23.61 12.03 -3.94
C ASP A 206 24.00 11.45 -5.31
N GLU A 207 23.21 10.54 -5.85
CA GLU A 207 23.47 9.94 -7.17
C GLU A 207 23.38 10.99 -8.27
N ALA A 208 22.39 11.88 -8.22
CA ALA A 208 22.27 12.99 -9.18
C ALA A 208 23.45 13.96 -9.10
N THR A 209 23.89 14.34 -7.91
CA THR A 209 25.06 15.19 -7.68
C THR A 209 26.32 14.56 -8.30
N ALA A 210 26.53 13.28 -8.05
CA ALA A 210 27.69 12.55 -8.59
C ALA A 210 27.70 12.47 -10.13
N LYS A 211 26.51 12.35 -10.76
CA LYS A 211 26.39 12.14 -12.21
C LYS A 211 26.26 13.44 -13.01
N LEU A 212 25.59 14.44 -12.45
CA LEU A 212 25.36 15.72 -13.14
C LEU A 212 26.46 16.76 -12.91
N GLY A 213 27.37 16.51 -11.96
CA GLY A 213 28.49 17.40 -11.65
C GLY A 213 28.07 18.72 -11.01
N GLN A 214 26.86 18.82 -10.52
CA GLN A 214 26.32 19.98 -9.80
C GLN A 214 25.60 19.50 -8.53
N PRO A 215 25.65 20.29 -7.44
CA PRO A 215 24.96 19.92 -6.21
C PRO A 215 23.44 19.87 -6.45
N VAL A 216 22.84 18.73 -6.16
CA VAL A 216 21.41 18.51 -6.23
C VAL A 216 20.90 18.25 -4.81
N THR A 217 19.90 18.98 -4.39
CA THR A 217 19.23 18.81 -3.10
C THR A 217 17.77 18.46 -3.32
N LEU A 218 17.28 17.48 -2.56
CA LEU A 218 15.87 17.09 -2.57
C LEU A 218 15.38 17.07 -1.12
N ASP A 219 14.47 17.96 -0.80
CA ASP A 219 13.87 18.07 0.52
C ASP A 219 12.36 17.83 0.40
N VAL A 220 11.89 16.72 0.98
CA VAL A 220 10.48 16.34 1.03
C VAL A 220 9.82 16.70 2.36
N VAL A 221 10.61 17.09 3.36
CA VAL A 221 10.12 17.45 4.69
C VAL A 221 9.65 18.90 4.72
N ARG A 222 10.40 19.80 4.10
CA ARG A 222 10.11 21.24 4.05
C ARG A 222 8.72 21.58 3.48
N PRO A 223 8.29 21.02 2.32
CA PRO A 223 6.94 21.24 1.80
C PRO A 223 5.85 20.76 2.76
N MET A 224 6.08 19.65 3.48
CA MET A 224 5.11 19.13 4.46
C MET A 224 4.97 20.05 5.68
N GLN A 225 6.08 20.67 6.11
CA GLN A 225 6.07 21.65 7.20
C GLN A 225 5.43 22.98 6.79
N ALA A 226 5.45 23.33 5.51
CA ALA A 226 4.86 24.58 5.01
C ALA A 226 3.35 24.67 5.27
N PHE A 227 2.65 23.54 5.31
CA PHE A 227 1.21 23.47 5.55
C PHE A 227 0.81 23.46 7.05
N ASP A 228 1.77 23.32 7.96
CA ASP A 228 1.49 23.33 9.41
C ASP A 228 1.57 24.74 10.02
N HIS A 229 0.74 25.64 9.50
CA HIS A 229 0.66 27.01 10.03
C HIS A 229 0.31 27.06 11.53
N GLY A 230 -0.53 26.13 12.00
CA GLY A 230 -0.90 26.06 13.41
C GLY A 230 0.24 25.57 14.31
N GLY A 231 1.07 24.64 13.86
CA GLY A 231 2.27 24.21 14.56
C GLY A 231 3.32 25.31 14.61
N LYS A 232 3.57 25.98 13.49
CA LYS A 232 4.49 27.14 13.41
C LYS A 232 4.07 28.27 14.31
N ALA A 233 2.79 28.65 14.33
CA ALA A 233 2.30 29.71 15.19
C ALA A 233 2.47 29.37 16.68
N ARG A 234 2.20 28.14 17.09
CA ARG A 234 2.42 27.69 18.48
C ARG A 234 3.90 27.68 18.86
N ALA A 235 4.76 27.13 17.99
CA ALA A 235 6.19 27.11 18.23
C ALA A 235 6.76 28.53 18.33
N PHE A 236 6.34 29.45 17.47
CA PHE A 236 6.69 30.86 17.52
C PHE A 236 6.23 31.53 18.82
N ALA A 237 4.99 31.29 19.26
CA ALA A 237 4.48 31.81 20.52
C ALA A 237 5.26 31.27 21.72
N THR A 238 5.61 29.97 21.73
CA THR A 238 6.44 29.35 22.78
C THR A 238 7.84 29.95 22.80
N MET A 239 8.44 30.19 21.62
CA MET A 239 9.75 30.77 21.49
C MET A 239 9.78 32.23 21.99
N LEU A 240 8.77 33.03 21.63
CA LEU A 240 8.62 34.39 22.15
C LEU A 240 8.48 34.41 23.68
N GLY A 241 7.73 33.46 24.25
CA GLY A 241 7.63 33.30 25.69
C GLY A 241 8.96 32.99 26.35
N ALA A 242 9.71 32.01 25.82
CA ALA A 242 11.03 31.65 26.31
C ALA A 242 12.04 32.80 26.19
N LEU A 243 11.99 33.57 25.09
CA LEU A 243 12.83 34.75 24.88
C LEU A 243 12.49 35.88 25.88
N ALA A 244 11.21 36.08 26.19
CA ALA A 244 10.80 37.07 27.19
C ALA A 244 11.29 36.69 28.59
N GLU A 245 11.20 35.41 28.95
CA GLU A 245 11.72 34.87 30.22
C GLU A 245 13.26 34.99 30.30
N ALA A 246 13.99 34.63 29.23
CA ALA A 246 15.42 34.77 29.16
C ALA A 246 15.88 36.24 29.31
N LYS A 247 15.18 37.18 28.67
CA LYS A 247 15.40 38.61 28.83
C LYS A 247 15.12 39.09 30.26
N ALA A 248 14.05 38.62 30.87
CA ALA A 248 13.74 38.94 32.27
C ALA A 248 14.79 38.39 33.24
N ALA A 249 15.43 37.24 32.90
CA ALA A 249 16.53 36.64 33.65
C ALA A 249 17.88 37.34 33.42
N GLY A 250 17.97 38.40 32.59
CA GLY A 250 19.19 39.18 32.34
C GLY A 250 20.14 38.58 31.30
N LEU A 251 19.68 37.65 30.47
CA LEU A 251 20.46 37.10 29.36
C LEU A 251 20.53 38.12 28.21
N ASP A 252 21.73 38.22 27.58
CA ASP A 252 21.97 39.14 26.48
C ASP A 252 21.30 38.73 25.19
N VAL A 253 20.86 39.74 24.42
CA VAL A 253 20.17 39.57 23.10
C VAL A 253 21.04 38.77 22.10
N GLN A 254 22.37 38.84 22.20
CA GLN A 254 23.26 38.10 21.32
C GLN A 254 23.20 36.59 21.59
N THR A 255 23.21 36.16 22.82
CA THR A 255 23.02 34.76 23.24
C THR A 255 21.70 34.19 22.78
N ILE A 256 20.68 35.05 22.70
CA ILE A 256 19.33 34.68 22.20
C ILE A 256 19.34 34.48 20.68
N LYS A 257 20.00 35.34 19.92
CA LYS A 257 20.15 35.19 18.46
C LYS A 257 21.01 33.97 18.07
N ASP A 258 22.02 33.64 18.85
CA ASP A 258 22.84 32.46 18.64
C ASP A 258 22.01 31.17 18.92
N ALA A 259 21.05 31.23 19.87
CA ALA A 259 20.11 30.16 20.13
C ALA A 259 19.03 30.04 19.00
N GLU A 260 18.59 31.14 18.38
CA GLU A 260 17.70 31.12 17.19
C GLU A 260 18.40 30.48 15.99
N ALA A 261 19.68 30.76 15.77
CA ALA A 261 20.48 30.14 14.69
C ALA A 261 20.64 28.63 14.87
N PHE A 262 20.62 28.15 16.12
CA PHE A 262 20.66 26.72 16.42
C PHE A 262 19.35 25.96 16.08
N ILE A 263 18.21 26.69 15.99
CA ILE A 263 16.90 26.10 15.68
C ILE A 263 16.62 26.09 14.16
N ASP A 264 17.57 26.45 13.34
CA ASP A 264 17.58 26.38 11.86
C ASP A 264 16.19 26.35 11.18
N TRP A 265 15.50 27.50 11.25
CA TRP A 265 14.18 27.65 10.67
C TRP A 265 14.18 28.56 9.43
N ALA A 266 15.35 28.99 9.01
CA ALA A 266 15.50 30.13 8.09
C ALA A 266 15.92 29.77 6.66
N ASP A 267 16.11 28.49 6.32
CA ASP A 267 16.48 28.16 4.92
C ASP A 267 15.47 27.25 4.22
#